data_fd8afa146659f871bdf1d292519e6cd7
#
_entry.id   fd8afa146659f871bdf1d292519e6cd7
#
_cell.length_a   1.000
_cell.length_b   1.000
_cell.length_c   1.000
_cell.angle_alpha   90.00
_cell.angle_beta   90.00
_cell.angle_gamma   90.00
#
_symmetry.space_group_name_H-M   'P 1'
#
loop_
_entity.id
_entity.type
_entity.pdbx_description
1 polymer ?
#
loop_
_entity_poly.entity_id
_entity_poly.type
_entity_poly.pdbx_seq_one_letter_code
_entity_poly.pdbx_strand_id
1 'polypeptide(L)' 'MDQNFMFDDKLRQIESRLSEVEQSLGDPAQLTDSRNLMQLTKTHAELLPIVTTYKEFQKCQKD' A
#
# COMPACT_ATOMS: atom_id res chain seq x y z
N MET A 1 14.74 -9.02 -18.41
CA MET A 1 15.03 -9.15 -17.77
C MET A 1 14.47 -8.97 -16.93
N ASP A 2 14.07 -8.52 -16.59
CA ASP A 2 13.91 -8.68 -15.56
C ASP A 2 12.58 -8.54 -15.06
N GLN A 3 11.77 -9.61 -15.07
CA GLN A 3 10.49 -9.68 -14.40
C GLN A 3 10.63 -9.29 -12.92
N ASN A 4 11.76 -9.62 -12.33
CA ASN A 4 12.02 -9.24 -10.95
C ASN A 4 12.14 -7.73 -10.80
N PHE A 5 12.76 -7.08 -11.77
CA PHE A 5 12.91 -5.63 -11.73
C PHE A 5 11.55 -4.95 -11.79
N MET A 6 10.70 -5.38 -12.73
CA MET A 6 9.37 -4.80 -12.87
C MET A 6 8.51 -5.09 -11.64
N PHE A 7 8.69 -6.26 -11.06
CA PHE A 7 7.94 -6.67 -9.88
C PHE A 7 8.30 -5.78 -8.69
N ASP A 8 9.59 -5.54 -8.50
CA ASP A 8 10.06 -4.68 -7.40
C ASP A 8 9.58 -3.25 -7.57
N ASP A 9 9.60 -2.75 -8.79
CA ASP A 9 9.15 -1.40 -9.07
C ASP A 9 7.66 -1.25 -8.75
N LYS A 10 6.88 -2.22 -9.15
CA LYS A 10 5.45 -2.21 -8.88
C LYS A 10 5.17 -2.28 -7.38
N LEU A 11 5.93 -3.10 -6.67
CA LEU A 11 5.78 -3.23 -5.23
C LEU A 11 6.11 -1.90 -4.53
N ARG A 12 7.15 -1.23 -4.98
CA ARG A 12 7.51 0.07 -4.42
C ARG A 12 6.41 1.09 -4.63
N GLN A 13 5.78 1.07 -5.80
CA GLN A 13 4.67 1.97 -6.09
C GLN A 13 3.50 1.70 -5.15
N ILE A 14 3.18 0.43 -4.94
CA ILE A 14 2.10 0.05 -4.05
C ILE A 14 2.41 0.44 -2.61
N GLU A 15 3.63 0.21 -2.17
CA GLU A 15 4.03 0.57 -0.82
C GLU A 15 4.00 2.08 -0.62
N SER A 16 4.44 2.83 -1.64
CA SER A 16 4.40 4.28 -1.58
C SER A 16 2.97 4.78 -1.46
N ARG A 17 2.07 4.19 -2.25
CA ARG A 17 0.66 4.55 -2.20
C ARG A 17 0.06 4.24 -0.84
N LEU A 18 0.40 3.07 -0.29
CA LEU A 18 -0.10 2.68 1.03
C LEU A 18 0.38 3.66 2.09
N SER A 19 1.65 4.05 2.02
CA SER A 19 2.21 5.02 2.96
C SER A 19 1.49 6.36 2.89
N GLU A 20 1.20 6.83 1.67
CA GLU A 20 0.46 8.08 1.49
C GLU A 20 -0.93 7.99 2.12
N VAL A 21 -1.61 6.87 1.89
CA VAL A 21 -2.94 6.66 2.44
C VAL A 21 -2.89 6.64 3.97
N GLU A 22 -1.90 5.96 4.52
CA GLU A 22 -1.75 5.90 5.98
C GLU A 22 -1.48 7.27 6.58
N GLN A 23 -0.68 8.07 5.90
CA GLN A 23 -0.42 9.44 6.35
C GLN A 23 -1.68 10.27 6.30
N SER A 24 -2.47 10.13 5.25
CA SER A 24 -3.73 10.85 5.13
C SER A 24 -4.72 10.43 6.20
N LEU A 25 -4.76 9.15 6.53
CA LEU A 25 -5.64 8.65 7.58
C LEU A 25 -5.27 9.20 8.94
N GLY A 26 -4.00 9.57 9.13
CA GLY A 26 -3.54 10.16 10.38
C GLY A 26 -3.68 11.67 10.42
N ASP A 27 -4.14 12.32 9.34
CA ASP A 27 -4.24 13.76 9.26
C ASP A 27 -5.65 14.20 9.64
N PRO A 28 -5.80 14.98 10.74
CA PRO A 28 -7.13 15.42 11.17
C PRO A 28 -7.90 16.20 10.10
N ALA A 29 -7.18 16.94 9.25
CA ALA A 29 -7.83 17.69 8.19
C ALA A 29 -8.49 16.79 7.17
N GLN A 30 -7.89 15.62 6.91
CA GLN A 30 -8.48 14.65 5.99
C GLN A 30 -9.67 13.93 6.61
N LEU A 31 -9.67 13.78 7.92
CA LEU A 31 -10.72 13.06 8.62
C LEU A 31 -12.02 13.85 8.73
N THR A 32 -11.98 15.15 8.46
CA THR A 32 -13.20 15.97 8.51
C THR A 32 -14.12 15.70 7.32
N ASP A 33 -13.59 15.15 6.23
CA ASP A 33 -14.38 14.85 5.05
C ASP A 33 -14.70 13.35 5.04
N SER A 34 -15.95 13.00 5.29
CA SER A 34 -16.34 11.60 5.40
C SER A 34 -16.20 10.84 4.09
N ARG A 35 -16.38 11.50 2.95
CA ARG A 35 -16.19 10.84 1.65
C ARG A 35 -14.73 10.50 1.44
N ASN A 36 -13.86 11.45 1.76
CA ASN A 36 -12.43 11.23 1.63
C ASN A 36 -11.97 10.14 2.58
N LEU A 37 -12.48 10.15 3.80
CA LEU A 37 -12.16 9.12 4.79
C LEU A 37 -12.58 7.74 4.31
N MET A 38 -13.78 7.63 3.73
CA MET A 38 -14.25 6.36 3.20
C MET A 38 -13.37 5.86 2.07
N GLN A 39 -12.97 6.74 1.16
CA GLN A 39 -12.10 6.35 0.06
C GLN A 39 -10.73 5.92 0.57
N LEU A 40 -10.17 6.66 1.53
CA LEU A 40 -8.87 6.32 2.08
C LEU A 40 -8.92 4.96 2.79
N THR A 41 -9.96 4.73 3.57
CA THR A 41 -10.13 3.46 4.28
C THR A 41 -10.27 2.31 3.30
N LYS A 42 -11.04 2.51 2.25
CA LYS A 42 -11.24 1.49 1.22
C LYS A 42 -9.93 1.19 0.50
N THR A 43 -9.20 2.22 0.12
CA THR A 43 -7.92 2.06 -0.57
C THR A 43 -6.92 1.33 0.33
N HIS A 44 -6.88 1.70 1.60
CA HIS A 44 -6.00 1.06 2.57
C HIS A 44 -6.33 -0.43 2.68
N ALA A 45 -7.62 -0.75 2.78
CA ALA A 45 -8.06 -2.14 2.89
C ALA A 45 -7.75 -2.94 1.63
N GLU A 46 -7.73 -2.30 0.48
CA GLU A 46 -7.40 -2.97 -0.76
C GLU A 46 -5.90 -3.19 -0.93
N LEU A 47 -5.09 -2.23 -0.50
CA LEU A 47 -3.65 -2.30 -0.70
C LEU A 47 -2.95 -3.15 0.36
N LEU A 48 -3.46 -3.15 1.57
CA LEU A 48 -2.81 -3.83 2.68
C LEU A 48 -2.59 -5.31 2.43
N PRO A 49 -3.60 -6.09 1.99
CA PRO A 49 -3.36 -7.50 1.73
C PRO A 49 -2.39 -7.73 0.58
N ILE A 50 -2.36 -6.85 -0.40
CA ILE A 50 -1.42 -6.98 -1.52
C ILE A 50 0.02 -6.82 -1.01
N VAL A 51 0.26 -5.80 -0.20
CA VAL A 51 1.60 -5.56 0.34
C VAL A 51 2.00 -6.70 1.27
N THR A 52 1.08 -7.17 2.09
CA THR A 52 1.36 -8.27 3.01
C THR A 52 1.75 -9.53 2.23
N THR A 53 1.01 -9.83 1.17
CA THR A 53 1.30 -11.00 0.33
C THR A 53 2.68 -10.89 -0.31
N TYR A 54 3.02 -9.72 -0.82
CA TYR A 54 4.32 -9.51 -1.44
C TYR A 54 5.45 -9.67 -0.43
N LYS A 55 5.26 -9.15 0.77
CA LYS A 55 6.28 -9.26 1.82
C LYS A 55 6.50 -10.70 2.22
N GLU A 56 5.42 -11.48 2.31
CA GLU A 56 5.53 -12.89 2.62
C GLU A 56 6.26 -13.63 1.52
N PHE A 57 5.96 -13.30 0.27
CA PHE A 57 6.61 -13.91 -0.88
C PHE A 57 8.12 -13.62 -0.84
N GLN A 58 8.49 -12.37 -0.58
CA GLN A 58 9.90 -11.98 -0.51
C GLN A 58 10.62 -12.71 0.61
N LYS A 59 9.95 -12.86 1.74
CA LYS A 59 10.54 -13.55 2.89
C LYS A 59 10.80 -15.00 2.55
N CYS A 60 9.86 -15.65 1.87
CA CYS A 60 10.03 -17.04 1.47
C CYS A 60 11.19 -17.21 0.49
N GLN A 61 11.39 -16.25 -0.38
CA GLN A 61 12.46 -16.33 -1.36
C GLN A 61 13.84 -16.19 -0.72
N LYS A 62 13.93 -15.46 0.36
CA LYS A 62 15.21 -15.28 1.03
C LYS A 62 15.66 -16.50 1.77
N ASP A 63 14.75 -17.36 2.16
CA ASP A 63 15.10 -18.58 2.84
C ASP A 63 15.37 -19.69 1.84
#